data_776cf2afcf20b9bda8b7486ec0b935ac
#
_entry.id   776cf2afcf20b9bda8b7486ec0b935ac
#
_cell.length_a   1.000
_cell.length_b   1.000
_cell.length_c   1.000
_cell.angle_alpha   90.00
_cell.angle_beta   90.00
_cell.angle_gamma   90.00
#
_symmetry.space_group_name_H-M   'P 1'
#
loop_
_entity.id
_entity.type
_entity.pdbx_description
1 polymer ?
#
loop_
_entity_poly.entity_id
_entity_poly.type
_entity_poly.pdbx_seq_one_letter_code
_entity_poly.pdbx_strand_id
1 'polypeptide(L)'
;MSAYSTSIAINADQETIWKVLSDVAHWHEWTPTVSSVEVLNTPELKLNNRYKVVQPKLQPAEWTVTFLTPSSNFTWESKSPGMHMVAEHILNPKGENQTELTLTFAFHGWLGKLIGRVYGKTTEAYIQTEAQSLKKRVENQ
;
A
#
# COMPACT_ATOMS: atom_id res chain seq x y z
N MET A 1 2.23 -2.31 -19.58
CA MET A 1 2.34 -2.18 -18.12
C MET A 1 2.51 -0.71 -17.75
N SER A 2 1.79 -0.23 -16.75
CA SER A 2 1.98 1.11 -16.19
C SER A 2 2.38 0.96 -14.73
N ALA A 3 3.45 1.65 -14.33
CA ALA A 3 3.98 1.53 -12.97
C ALA A 3 4.26 2.91 -12.38
N TYR A 4 4.01 3.05 -11.09
CA TYR A 4 4.19 4.28 -10.32
C TYR A 4 4.95 3.96 -9.04
N SER A 5 5.74 4.92 -8.57
CA SER A 5 6.55 4.73 -7.37
C SER A 5 6.72 6.06 -6.64
N THR A 6 6.75 6.00 -5.32
CA THR A 6 7.10 7.15 -4.49
C THR A 6 7.95 6.68 -3.32
N SER A 7 8.86 7.53 -2.87
CA SER A 7 9.70 7.26 -1.70
C SER A 7 9.73 8.47 -0.79
N ILE A 8 9.74 8.24 0.51
CA ILE A 8 9.78 9.30 1.50
C ILE A 8 10.59 8.83 2.72
N ALA A 9 11.36 9.75 3.31
CA ALA A 9 12.09 9.46 4.54
C ALA A 9 11.18 9.68 5.75
N ILE A 10 11.12 8.68 6.64
CA ILE A 10 10.35 8.74 7.87
C ILE A 10 11.32 8.71 9.05
N ASN A 11 11.13 9.62 10.00
CA ASN A 11 12.00 9.72 11.18
C ASN A 11 11.52 8.75 12.26
N ALA A 12 11.72 7.47 12.01
CA ALA A 12 11.38 6.37 12.90
C ALA A 12 12.11 5.10 12.44
N ASP A 13 12.23 4.12 13.33
CA ASP A 13 12.81 2.83 12.96
C ASP A 13 11.79 1.96 12.22
N GLN A 14 12.28 0.89 11.61
CA GLN A 14 11.44 -0.01 10.82
C GLN A 14 10.30 -0.62 11.62
N GLU A 15 10.56 -1.03 12.84
CA GLU A 15 9.56 -1.69 13.66
C GLU A 15 8.41 -0.77 14.04
N THR A 16 8.72 0.48 14.37
CA THR A 16 7.70 1.49 14.69
C THR A 16 6.79 1.74 13.50
N ILE A 17 7.40 1.88 12.32
CA ILE A 17 6.63 2.07 11.08
C ILE A 17 5.82 0.81 10.75
N TRP A 18 6.45 -0.36 10.90
CA TRP A 18 5.81 -1.63 10.57
C TRP A 18 4.54 -1.88 11.38
N LYS A 19 4.52 -1.49 12.65
CA LYS A 19 3.33 -1.63 13.49
C LYS A 19 2.12 -0.92 12.90
N VAL A 20 2.32 0.25 12.32
CA VAL A 20 1.24 1.01 11.69
C VAL A 20 0.92 0.45 10.31
N LEU A 21 1.95 0.20 9.50
CA LEU A 21 1.81 -0.28 8.13
C LEU A 21 1.17 -1.67 8.06
N SER A 22 1.56 -2.58 8.96
CA SER A 22 1.03 -3.94 8.96
C SER A 22 -0.38 -4.07 9.52
N ASP A 23 -0.85 -3.04 10.20
CA ASP A 23 -2.21 -3.00 10.75
C ASP A 23 -3.19 -2.49 9.70
N VAL A 24 -3.35 -3.27 8.64
CA VAL A 24 -4.12 -2.89 7.46
C VAL A 24 -5.58 -2.60 7.80
N ALA A 25 -6.14 -3.33 8.75
CA ALA A 25 -7.54 -3.17 9.16
C ALA A 25 -7.84 -1.73 9.65
N HIS A 26 -6.83 -1.00 10.08
CA HIS A 26 -6.97 0.36 10.62
C HIS A 26 -6.38 1.45 9.72
N TRP A 27 -6.04 1.14 8.47
CA TRP A 27 -5.50 2.13 7.54
C TRP A 27 -6.42 3.34 7.34
N HIS A 28 -7.73 3.13 7.39
CA HIS A 28 -8.70 4.21 7.22
C HIS A 28 -8.57 5.30 8.30
N GLU A 29 -7.90 5.00 9.41
CA GLU A 29 -7.71 5.96 10.51
C GLU A 29 -6.61 6.98 10.22
N TRP A 30 -5.67 6.67 9.32
CA TRP A 30 -4.55 7.57 9.10
C TRP A 30 -4.36 7.99 7.63
N THR A 31 -5.01 7.37 6.68
CA THR A 31 -4.90 7.81 5.28
C THR A 31 -6.27 8.05 4.65
N PRO A 32 -6.49 9.25 4.07
CA PRO A 32 -7.76 9.53 3.39
C PRO A 32 -7.93 8.76 2.08
N THR A 33 -6.89 8.07 1.61
CA THR A 33 -6.96 7.24 0.40
C THR A 33 -7.73 5.95 0.62
N VAL A 34 -8.03 5.60 1.88
CA VAL A 34 -8.77 4.39 2.23
C VAL A 34 -10.01 4.77 3.02
N SER A 35 -11.17 4.44 2.48
CA SER A 35 -12.46 4.68 3.16
C SER A 35 -12.77 3.59 4.16
N SER A 36 -12.53 2.33 3.80
CA SER A 36 -12.75 1.19 4.68
C SER A 36 -11.93 0.00 4.25
N VAL A 37 -11.69 -0.91 5.20
CA VAL A 37 -11.03 -2.19 4.94
C VAL A 37 -11.87 -3.28 5.57
N GLU A 38 -12.24 -4.30 4.77
CA GLU A 38 -12.91 -5.49 5.26
C GLU A 38 -11.90 -6.62 5.32
N VAL A 39 -11.72 -7.19 6.50
CA VAL A 39 -10.82 -8.33 6.71
C VAL A 39 -11.55 -9.59 6.28
N LEU A 40 -10.99 -10.31 5.29
CA LEU A 40 -11.64 -11.50 4.72
C LEU A 40 -11.16 -12.81 5.34
N ASN A 41 -10.00 -12.81 5.99
CA ASN A 41 -9.44 -13.99 6.67
C ASN A 41 -9.18 -13.67 8.13
N THR A 42 -7.99 -13.14 8.46
CA THR A 42 -7.62 -12.72 9.81
C THR A 42 -7.15 -11.27 9.80
N PRO A 43 -7.29 -10.53 10.92
CA PRO A 43 -6.82 -9.14 10.97
C PRO A 43 -5.31 -9.01 10.81
N GLU A 44 -4.56 -10.00 11.27
CA GLU A 44 -3.10 -9.99 11.23
C GLU A 44 -2.59 -10.13 9.80
N LEU A 45 -1.59 -9.34 9.43
CA LEU A 45 -0.98 -9.41 8.12
C LEU A 45 -0.20 -10.72 7.98
N LYS A 46 -0.64 -11.56 7.07
CA LYS A 46 -0.04 -12.88 6.80
C LYS A 46 -0.03 -13.15 5.31
N LEU A 47 0.89 -14.01 4.89
CA LEU A 47 0.92 -14.50 3.52
C LEU A 47 -0.43 -15.15 3.18
N ASN A 48 -0.95 -14.84 2.01
CA ASN A 48 -2.24 -15.32 1.48
C ASN A 48 -3.49 -14.74 2.15
N ASN A 49 -3.34 -13.84 3.12
CA ASN A 49 -4.49 -13.12 3.68
C ASN A 49 -5.07 -12.17 2.64
N ARG A 50 -6.38 -12.00 2.71
CA ARG A 50 -7.13 -11.16 1.78
C ARG A 50 -7.85 -10.04 2.53
N TYR A 51 -7.86 -8.89 1.89
CA TYR A 51 -8.54 -7.70 2.39
C TYR A 51 -9.32 -7.06 1.25
N LYS A 52 -10.54 -6.63 1.54
CA LYS A 52 -11.30 -5.82 0.58
C LYS A 52 -11.11 -4.36 0.97
N VAL A 53 -10.52 -3.60 0.08
CA VAL A 53 -10.20 -2.18 0.32
C VAL A 53 -11.10 -1.31 -0.53
N VAL A 54 -11.76 -0.35 0.14
CA VAL A 54 -12.60 0.65 -0.52
C VAL A 54 -11.85 1.97 -0.51
N GLN A 55 -11.63 2.53 -1.70
CA GLN A 55 -10.94 3.81 -1.86
C GLN A 55 -11.87 4.80 -2.58
N PRO A 56 -11.83 6.09 -2.17
CA PRO A 56 -12.69 7.09 -2.83
C PRO A 56 -12.45 7.14 -4.33
N LYS A 57 -13.54 7.24 -5.10
CA LYS A 57 -13.53 7.35 -6.57
C LYS A 57 -13.01 6.12 -7.31
N LEU A 58 -12.75 5.02 -6.61
CA LEU A 58 -12.28 3.78 -7.23
C LEU A 58 -13.24 2.63 -6.88
N GLN A 59 -13.24 1.61 -7.72
CA GLN A 59 -13.98 0.40 -7.44
C GLN A 59 -13.35 -0.34 -6.26
N PRO A 60 -14.16 -0.94 -5.38
CA PRO A 60 -13.61 -1.79 -4.31
C PRO A 60 -12.74 -2.89 -4.92
N ALA A 61 -11.63 -3.19 -4.27
CA ALA A 61 -10.70 -4.21 -4.74
C ALA A 61 -10.36 -5.18 -3.61
N GLU A 62 -10.23 -6.45 -3.98
CA GLU A 62 -9.79 -7.49 -3.06
C GLU A 62 -8.31 -7.74 -3.29
N TRP A 63 -7.52 -7.57 -2.23
CA TRP A 63 -6.08 -7.70 -2.26
C TRP A 63 -5.63 -8.92 -1.50
N THR A 64 -4.71 -9.68 -2.08
CA THR A 64 -4.12 -10.87 -1.47
C THR A 64 -2.64 -10.62 -1.20
N VAL A 65 -2.18 -10.88 0.02
CA VAL A 65 -0.76 -10.75 0.37
C VAL A 65 0.01 -11.87 -0.31
N THR A 66 0.92 -11.52 -1.22
CA THR A 66 1.69 -12.49 -2.00
C THR A 66 3.15 -12.58 -1.61
N PHE A 67 3.66 -11.59 -0.89
CA PHE A 67 5.04 -11.57 -0.39
C PHE A 67 5.07 -10.84 0.93
N LEU A 68 5.82 -11.38 1.88
CA LEU A 68 5.88 -10.80 3.24
C LEU A 68 7.22 -11.11 3.90
N THR A 69 7.95 -10.05 4.24
CA THR A 69 9.11 -10.12 5.13
C THR A 69 8.84 -9.16 6.29
N PRO A 70 8.51 -9.67 7.49
CA PRO A 70 8.14 -8.80 8.61
C PRO A 70 9.15 -7.69 8.89
N SER A 71 8.65 -6.50 9.20
CA SER A 71 9.41 -5.28 9.46
C SER A 71 10.16 -4.72 8.25
N SER A 72 10.10 -5.38 7.10
CA SER A 72 10.84 -4.98 5.90
C SER A 72 9.93 -4.64 4.72
N ASN A 73 9.04 -5.56 4.34
CA ASN A 73 8.16 -5.30 3.20
C ASN A 73 6.99 -6.27 3.13
N PHE A 74 5.95 -5.85 2.41
CA PHE A 74 4.94 -6.77 1.93
C PHE A 74 4.43 -6.30 0.57
N THR A 75 4.01 -7.27 -0.23
CA THR A 75 3.40 -7.04 -1.53
C THR A 75 2.02 -7.69 -1.51
N TRP A 76 1.04 -7.00 -2.06
CA TRP A 76 -0.25 -7.61 -2.32
C TRP A 76 -0.68 -7.38 -3.75
N GLU A 77 -1.57 -8.25 -4.21
CA GLU A 77 -2.01 -8.26 -5.60
C GLU A 77 -3.52 -8.38 -5.68
N SER A 78 -4.08 -7.73 -6.69
CA SER A 78 -5.50 -7.80 -6.99
C SER A 78 -5.69 -8.18 -8.45
N LYS A 79 -6.45 -9.24 -8.70
CA LYS A 79 -6.69 -9.75 -10.04
C LYS A 79 -8.15 -9.63 -10.43
N SER A 80 -8.38 -9.16 -11.65
CA SER A 80 -9.70 -9.12 -12.27
C SER A 80 -9.52 -9.38 -13.77
N PRO A 81 -10.61 -9.69 -14.51
CA PRO A 81 -10.47 -9.96 -15.94
C PRO A 81 -9.77 -8.82 -16.68
N GLY A 82 -8.67 -9.15 -17.36
CA GLY A 82 -7.89 -8.19 -18.14
C GLY A 82 -6.98 -7.28 -17.35
N MET A 83 -6.97 -7.36 -16.00
CA MET A 83 -6.15 -6.49 -15.19
C MET A 83 -5.60 -7.20 -13.96
N HIS A 84 -4.31 -6.93 -13.68
CA HIS A 84 -3.61 -7.45 -12.52
C HIS A 84 -2.86 -6.29 -11.89
N MET A 85 -3.24 -5.94 -10.66
CA MET A 85 -2.59 -4.86 -9.93
C MET A 85 -1.62 -5.44 -8.89
N VAL A 86 -0.45 -4.83 -8.78
CA VAL A 86 0.58 -5.22 -7.81
C VAL A 86 1.00 -3.98 -7.04
N ALA A 87 0.94 -4.04 -5.73
CA ALA A 87 1.35 -2.91 -4.87
C ALA A 87 2.39 -3.40 -3.87
N GLU A 88 3.55 -2.74 -3.86
CA GLU A 88 4.63 -3.06 -2.95
C GLU A 88 4.77 -1.99 -1.87
N HIS A 89 5.12 -2.42 -0.66
CA HIS A 89 5.31 -1.57 0.50
C HIS A 89 6.66 -1.94 1.10
N ILE A 90 7.66 -1.07 0.95
CA ILE A 90 9.06 -1.40 1.27
C ILE A 90 9.61 -0.43 2.30
N LEU A 91 10.19 -0.96 3.38
CA LEU A 91 10.89 -0.19 4.39
C LEU A 91 12.38 -0.50 4.29
N ASN A 92 13.19 0.55 4.11
CA ASN A 92 14.64 0.41 3.95
C ASN A 92 15.33 1.29 4.99
N PRO A 93 16.06 0.70 5.97
CA PRO A 93 16.69 1.49 7.03
C PRO A 93 17.79 2.39 6.46
N LYS A 94 17.82 3.66 6.91
CA LYS A 94 18.83 4.65 6.51
C LYS A 94 19.66 5.16 7.67
N GLY A 95 19.33 4.79 8.90
CA GLY A 95 20.01 5.22 10.12
C GLY A 95 19.24 4.71 11.32
N GLU A 96 19.66 5.07 12.52
CA GLU A 96 19.06 4.55 13.76
C GLU A 96 17.57 4.84 13.87
N ASN A 97 17.14 6.04 13.55
CA ASN A 97 15.75 6.44 13.65
C ASN A 97 15.30 7.06 12.32
N GLN A 98 15.74 6.48 11.23
CA GLN A 98 15.34 6.93 9.91
C GLN A 98 15.18 5.74 8.97
N THR A 99 14.06 5.70 8.29
CA THR A 99 13.71 4.62 7.36
C THR A 99 13.13 5.25 6.10
N GLU A 100 13.50 4.74 4.94
CA GLU A 100 12.89 5.13 3.69
C GLU A 100 11.71 4.22 3.40
N LEU A 101 10.53 4.81 3.22
CA LEU A 101 9.35 4.10 2.75
C LEU A 101 9.28 4.24 1.24
N THR A 102 9.12 3.13 0.55
CA THR A 102 8.85 3.12 -0.89
C THR A 102 7.53 2.41 -1.14
N LEU A 103 6.62 3.08 -1.84
CA LEU A 103 5.35 2.50 -2.28
C LEU A 103 5.38 2.43 -3.81
N THR A 104 5.02 1.26 -4.34
CA THR A 104 4.90 1.08 -5.78
C THR A 104 3.51 0.57 -6.12
N PHE A 105 3.07 0.85 -7.34
CA PHE A 105 1.79 0.37 -7.85
C PHE A 105 1.94 0.11 -9.34
N ALA A 106 1.59 -1.08 -9.78
CA ALA A 106 1.69 -1.46 -11.19
C ALA A 106 0.38 -2.06 -11.69
N PHE A 107 0.01 -1.66 -12.91
CA PHE A 107 -1.11 -2.23 -13.64
C PHE A 107 -0.57 -3.16 -14.72
N HIS A 108 -0.90 -4.45 -14.64
CA HIS A 108 -0.55 -5.46 -15.63
C HIS A 108 -1.80 -5.96 -16.33
N GLY A 109 -1.62 -6.78 -17.37
CA GLY A 109 -2.72 -7.35 -18.13
C GLY A 109 -3.02 -6.52 -19.37
N TRP A 110 -3.89 -7.03 -20.24
CA TRP A 110 -4.19 -6.36 -21.51
C TRP A 110 -4.96 -5.05 -21.34
N LEU A 111 -5.66 -4.85 -20.21
CA LEU A 111 -6.31 -3.58 -19.88
C LEU A 111 -5.37 -2.64 -19.13
N GLY A 112 -4.17 -3.11 -18.71
CA GLY A 112 -3.28 -2.35 -17.85
C GLY A 112 -2.89 -0.98 -18.40
N LYS A 113 -2.60 -0.88 -19.70
CA LYS A 113 -2.25 0.40 -20.33
C LYS A 113 -3.42 1.37 -20.32
N LEU A 114 -4.61 0.88 -20.62
CA LEU A 114 -5.82 1.72 -20.66
C LEU A 114 -6.16 2.22 -19.25
N ILE A 115 -6.15 1.33 -18.27
CA ILE A 115 -6.45 1.67 -16.88
C ILE A 115 -5.40 2.64 -16.34
N GLY A 116 -4.12 2.41 -16.62
CA GLY A 116 -3.05 3.32 -16.22
C GLY A 116 -3.19 4.69 -16.83
N ARG A 117 -3.67 4.78 -18.08
CA ARG A 117 -3.91 6.07 -18.74
C ARG A 117 -5.06 6.84 -18.08
N VAL A 118 -6.13 6.13 -17.69
CA VAL A 118 -7.31 6.73 -17.06
C VAL A 118 -7.05 7.06 -15.59
N TYR A 119 -6.44 6.14 -14.84
CA TYR A 119 -6.28 6.26 -13.39
C TYR A 119 -4.85 6.55 -12.92
N GLY A 120 -3.90 6.73 -13.85
CA GLY A 120 -2.49 6.92 -13.48
C GLY A 120 -2.24 8.09 -12.55
N LYS A 121 -2.82 9.25 -12.84
CA LYS A 121 -2.64 10.44 -12.00
C LYS A 121 -3.28 10.24 -10.62
N THR A 122 -4.44 9.60 -10.56
CA THR A 122 -5.11 9.29 -9.31
C THR A 122 -4.27 8.32 -8.48
N THR A 123 -3.72 7.28 -9.10
CA THR A 123 -2.88 6.30 -8.44
C THR A 123 -1.61 6.96 -7.88
N GLU A 124 -0.95 7.79 -8.69
CA GLU A 124 0.24 8.51 -8.24
C GLU A 124 -0.07 9.41 -7.06
N ALA A 125 -1.17 10.17 -7.12
CA ALA A 125 -1.60 11.03 -6.02
C ALA A 125 -1.92 10.21 -4.77
N TYR A 126 -2.54 9.04 -4.91
CA TYR A 126 -2.90 8.19 -3.79
C TYR A 126 -1.67 7.61 -3.08
N ILE A 127 -0.68 7.09 -3.83
CA ILE A 127 0.52 6.56 -3.17
C ILE A 127 1.34 7.66 -2.50
N GLN A 128 1.38 8.87 -3.08
CA GLN A 128 2.05 10.00 -2.45
C GLN A 128 1.34 10.42 -1.17
N THR A 129 0.02 10.52 -1.19
CA THR A 129 -0.78 10.86 -0.01
C THR A 129 -0.64 9.80 1.06
N GLU A 130 -0.67 8.53 0.68
CA GLU A 130 -0.51 7.42 1.62
C GLU A 130 0.86 7.45 2.31
N ALA A 131 1.92 7.69 1.53
CA ALA A 131 3.28 7.81 2.07
C ALA A 131 3.40 8.96 3.07
N GLN A 132 2.88 10.13 2.72
CA GLN A 132 2.89 11.30 3.58
C GLN A 132 2.04 11.10 4.85
N SER A 133 0.91 10.43 4.69
CA SER A 133 0.00 10.13 5.80
C SER A 133 0.62 9.15 6.79
N LEU A 134 1.31 8.13 6.29
CA LEU A 134 2.03 7.19 7.15
C LEU A 134 3.14 7.89 7.91
N LYS A 135 3.92 8.72 7.23
CA LYS A 135 4.97 9.52 7.87
C LYS A 135 4.41 10.38 8.99
N LYS A 136 3.34 11.09 8.72
CA LYS A 136 2.69 11.95 9.71
C LYS A 136 2.17 11.14 10.90
N ARG A 137 1.52 10.01 10.64
CA ARG A 137 0.98 9.14 11.71
C ARG A 137 2.08 8.63 12.62
N VAL A 138 3.18 8.16 12.03
CA VAL A 138 4.29 7.58 12.79
C VAL A 138 5.06 8.64 13.57
N GLU A 139 5.36 9.78 12.94
CA GLU A 139 6.17 10.83 13.57
C GLU A 139 5.42 11.60 14.65
N ASN A 140 4.10 11.53 14.67
CA ASN A 140 3.27 12.22 15.64
C ASN A 140 2.71 11.31 16.74
N GLN A 141 3.28 10.13 16.89
CA GLN A 141 2.92 9.22 17.98
C GLN A 141 3.56 9.60 19.31
#